data_2c097e6a1f5348bfe33555629a4d0718
#
_entry.id   2c097e6a1f5348bfe33555629a4d0718
#
_cell.length_a   1.000
_cell.length_b   1.000
_cell.length_c   1.000
_cell.angle_alpha   90.00
_cell.angle_beta   90.00
_cell.angle_gamma   90.00
#
_symmetry.space_group_name_H-M   'P 1'
#
loop_
_entity.id
_entity.type
_entity.pdbx_description
1 polymer ?
#
loop_
_entity_poly.entity_id
_entity_poly.type
_entity_poly.pdbx_seq_one_letter_code
_entity_poly.pdbx_strand_id
1 'polypeptide(L)' 'MTMDTYLVGLIGSGIGPSLSPALHEREADRQGLRYVYRLLDIDALGVGPEAAGDLVRAARDLGFDGLNITNP' A
#
# COMPACT_ATOMS: atom_id res chain seq x y z
N MET A 1 8.07 23.84 -9.66
CA MET A 1 8.54 22.47 -9.93
C MET A 1 7.58 21.48 -9.30
N THR A 2 7.10 20.55 -10.08
CA THR A 2 6.18 19.53 -9.60
C THR A 2 6.98 18.33 -9.11
N MET A 3 6.71 17.88 -7.89
CA MET A 3 7.27 16.63 -7.39
C MET A 3 6.29 15.52 -7.72
N ASP A 4 6.78 14.42 -8.25
CA ASP A 4 5.95 13.25 -8.47
C ASP A 4 5.51 12.67 -7.12
N THR A 5 4.25 12.37 -7.02
CA THR A 5 3.66 11.78 -5.81
C THR A 5 3.13 10.39 -6.16
N TYR A 6 3.51 9.42 -5.35
CA TYR A 6 3.09 8.03 -5.53
C TYR A 6 2.33 7.54 -4.31
N LEU A 7 1.22 6.89 -4.56
CA LEU A 7 0.43 6.23 -3.52
C LEU A 7 0.46 4.73 -3.77
N VAL A 8 1.03 3.99 -2.84
CA VAL A 8 1.21 2.54 -2.96
C VAL A 8 0.63 1.86 -1.73
N GLY A 9 0.07 0.68 -1.92
CA GLY A 9 -0.52 -0.08 -0.84
C GLY A 9 0.06 -1.48 -0.72
N LEU A 10 0.00 -2.02 0.48
CA LEU A 10 0.28 -3.42 0.77
C LEU A 10 -0.99 -4.08 1.28
N ILE A 11 -1.45 -5.10 0.57
CA ILE A 11 -2.63 -5.87 0.95
C ILE A 11 -2.16 -7.18 1.58
N GLY A 12 -2.67 -7.48 2.75
CA GLY A 12 -2.34 -8.72 3.42
C GLY A 12 -3.09 -8.86 4.73
N SER A 13 -2.91 -10.00 5.39
CA SER A 13 -3.51 -10.30 6.67
C SER A 13 -2.47 -10.14 7.77
N GLY A 14 -2.83 -9.45 8.85
CA GLY A 14 -1.94 -9.27 9.99
C GLY A 14 -0.70 -8.45 9.69
N ILE A 15 -0.78 -7.49 8.78
CA ILE A 15 0.38 -6.73 8.31
C ILE A 15 0.62 -5.43 9.05
N GLY A 16 -0.18 -5.13 10.09
CA GLY A 16 -0.02 -3.91 10.87
C GLY A 16 1.42 -3.65 11.33
N PRO A 17 2.16 -4.67 11.82
CA PRO A 17 3.54 -4.48 12.26
C PRO A 17 4.56 -4.37 11.13
N SER A 18 4.15 -4.40 9.86
CA SER A 18 5.09 -4.35 8.74
C SER A 18 5.94 -3.09 8.76
N LEU A 19 7.22 -3.25 8.47
CA LEU A 19 8.16 -2.14 8.31
C LEU A 19 8.22 -1.62 6.86
N SER A 20 7.47 -2.25 5.95
CA SER A 20 7.51 -1.89 4.54
C SER A 20 7.18 -0.43 4.26
N PRO A 21 6.15 0.18 4.90
CA PRO A 21 5.87 1.59 4.66
C PRO A 21 7.06 2.50 4.98
N ALA A 22 7.67 2.30 6.15
CA ALA A 22 8.79 3.14 6.57
C ALA A 22 10.00 2.96 5.65
N LEU A 23 10.28 1.73 5.23
CA LEU A 23 11.42 1.44 4.36
C LEU A 23 11.23 2.06 2.97
N HIS A 24 10.04 1.91 2.40
CA HIS A 24 9.74 2.45 1.07
C HIS A 24 9.72 3.98 1.08
N GLU A 25 9.14 4.59 2.11
CA GLU A 25 9.05 6.03 2.21
C GLU A 25 10.43 6.65 2.43
N ARG A 26 11.28 6.00 3.23
CA ARG A 26 12.65 6.46 3.43
C ARG A 26 13.44 6.44 2.12
N GLU A 27 13.31 5.35 1.34
CA GLU A 27 14.04 5.27 0.07
C GLU A 27 13.53 6.31 -0.91
N ALA A 28 12.22 6.56 -0.94
CA ALA A 28 11.65 7.61 -1.78
C ALA A 28 12.17 8.99 -1.40
N ASP A 29 12.30 9.27 -0.10
CA ASP A 29 12.85 10.53 0.39
C ASP A 29 14.28 10.72 -0.12
N ARG A 30 15.09 9.67 -0.11
CA ARG A 30 16.46 9.73 -0.61
C ARG A 30 16.52 10.04 -2.10
N GLN A 31 15.50 9.66 -2.85
CA GLN A 31 15.40 9.90 -4.29
C GLN A 31 14.66 11.20 -4.62
N GLY A 32 14.21 11.95 -3.62
CA GLY A 32 13.49 13.20 -3.84
C GLY A 32 12.06 13.00 -4.34
N LEU A 33 11.45 11.85 -4.06
CA LEU A 33 10.09 11.53 -4.46
C LEU A 33 9.14 11.70 -3.28
N ARG A 34 7.91 12.09 -3.58
CA ARG A 34 6.83 12.01 -2.61
C ARG A 34 6.19 10.64 -2.70
N TYR A 35 6.13 9.96 -1.57
CA TYR A 35 5.71 8.56 -1.57
C TYR A 35 4.89 8.29 -0.32
N VAL A 36 3.68 7.81 -0.51
CA VAL A 36 2.80 7.40 0.59
C VAL A 36 2.58 5.91 0.45
N TYR A 37 2.87 5.17 1.51
CA TYR A 37 2.73 3.72 1.53
C TYR A 37 1.70 3.36 2.59
N ARG A 38 0.59 2.76 2.16
CA ARG A 38 -0.52 2.44 3.06
C ARG A 38 -0.65 0.93 3.24
N LEU A 39 -0.97 0.54 4.47
CA LEU A 39 -1.29 -0.86 4.78
C LEU A 39 -2.79 -1.07 4.62
N LEU A 40 -3.15 -2.05 3.80
CA LEU A 40 -4.53 -2.47 3.61
C LEU A 40 -4.67 -3.85 4.24
N ASP A 41 -4.80 -3.86 5.57
CA ASP A 41 -4.86 -5.09 6.36
C ASP A 41 -6.28 -5.65 6.31
N ILE A 42 -6.45 -6.80 5.66
CA ILE A 42 -7.77 -7.42 5.52
C ILE A 42 -8.36 -7.82 6.86
N ASP A 43 -7.53 -8.14 7.85
CA ASP A 43 -8.04 -8.46 9.19
C ASP A 43 -8.63 -7.21 9.84
N ALA A 44 -7.94 -6.07 9.71
CA ALA A 44 -8.44 -4.80 10.25
C ALA A 44 -9.69 -4.33 9.53
N LEU A 45 -9.82 -4.62 8.23
CA LEU A 45 -10.99 -4.28 7.44
C LEU A 45 -12.15 -5.23 7.68
N GLY A 46 -11.93 -6.37 8.35
CA GLY A 46 -12.98 -7.33 8.64
C GLY A 46 -13.42 -8.14 7.43
N VAL A 47 -12.53 -8.32 6.44
CA VAL A 47 -12.82 -9.09 5.23
C VAL A 47 -11.86 -10.26 5.10
N GLY A 48 -12.23 -11.24 4.28
CA GLY A 48 -11.39 -12.40 4.05
C GLY A 48 -10.45 -12.25 2.86
N PRO A 49 -9.57 -13.25 2.63
CA PRO A 49 -8.62 -13.21 1.51
C PRO A 49 -9.30 -13.11 0.15
N GLU A 50 -10.52 -13.59 0.03
CA GLU A 50 -11.30 -13.53 -1.21
C GLU A 50 -11.63 -12.10 -1.62
N ALA A 51 -11.54 -11.15 -0.70
CA ALA A 51 -11.78 -9.75 -1.00
C ALA A 51 -10.58 -9.04 -1.66
N ALA A 52 -9.44 -9.73 -1.79
CA ALA A 52 -8.24 -9.09 -2.34
C ALA A 52 -8.46 -8.50 -3.74
N GLY A 53 -9.18 -9.24 -4.60
CA GLY A 53 -9.50 -8.74 -5.94
C GLY A 53 -10.33 -7.47 -5.94
N ASP A 54 -11.32 -7.40 -5.05
CA ASP A 54 -12.16 -6.21 -4.90
C ASP A 54 -11.34 -5.04 -4.36
N LEU A 55 -10.43 -5.30 -3.43
CA LEU A 55 -9.55 -4.27 -2.88
C LEU A 55 -8.61 -3.71 -3.94
N VAL A 56 -8.07 -4.57 -4.81
CA VAL A 56 -7.22 -4.13 -5.92
C VAL A 56 -8.00 -3.18 -6.83
N ARG A 57 -9.21 -3.54 -7.20
CA ARG A 57 -10.05 -2.71 -8.06
C ARG A 57 -10.39 -1.39 -7.39
N ALA A 58 -10.76 -1.43 -6.11
CA ALA A 58 -11.08 -0.23 -5.35
C ALA A 58 -9.87 0.70 -5.23
N ALA A 59 -8.70 0.14 -4.95
CA ALA A 59 -7.47 0.93 -4.84
C ALA A 59 -7.12 1.60 -6.18
N ARG A 60 -7.27 0.86 -7.28
CA ARG A 60 -7.05 1.43 -8.61
C ARG A 60 -8.01 2.60 -8.86
N ASP A 61 -9.28 2.42 -8.53
CA ASP A 61 -10.28 3.47 -8.76
C ASP A 61 -10.05 4.68 -7.85
N LEU A 62 -9.45 4.46 -6.68
CA LEU A 62 -9.12 5.53 -5.74
C LEU A 62 -7.80 6.23 -6.05
N GLY A 63 -7.08 5.77 -7.06
CA GLY A 63 -5.87 6.45 -7.52
C GLY A 63 -4.56 5.92 -6.99
N PHE A 64 -4.54 4.68 -6.48
CA PHE A 64 -3.27 4.04 -6.11
C PHE A 64 -2.42 3.80 -7.35
N ASP A 65 -1.14 4.11 -7.25
CA ASP A 65 -0.19 3.92 -8.36
C ASP A 65 0.36 2.52 -8.42
N GLY A 66 0.40 1.82 -7.27
CA GLY A 66 0.89 0.45 -7.21
C GLY A 66 0.38 -0.27 -5.99
N LEU A 67 0.40 -1.60 -6.05
CA LEU A 67 -0.04 -2.46 -4.96
C LEU A 67 0.88 -3.66 -4.86
N ASN A 68 1.19 -4.05 -3.64
CA ASN A 68 1.82 -5.32 -3.33
C ASN A 68 0.82 -6.17 -2.56
N ILE A 69 0.83 -7.48 -2.82
CA ILE A 69 -0.01 -8.42 -2.10
C ILE A 69 0.90 -9.43 -1.43
N THR A 70 0.68 -9.66 -0.15
CA THR A 70 1.50 -10.58 0.60
C THR A 70 0.64 -11.60 1.34
N ASN A 71 1.16 -12.80 1.48
CA ASN A 71 0.63 -13.82 2.38
C ASN A 71 1.54 -13.88 3.59
N PRO A 72 0.97 -13.73 4.76
CA PRO A 72 1.74 -13.88 5.99
C PRO A 72 2.19 -15.34 6.20
#